data_a3734d82609cc66b2afbe6ddfd5775eb
#
_entry.id   a3734d82609cc66b2afbe6ddfd5775eb
#
_cell.length_a   1.000
_cell.length_b   1.000
_cell.length_c   1.000
_cell.angle_alpha   90.00
_cell.angle_beta   90.00
_cell.angle_gamma   90.00
#
_symmetry.space_group_name_H-M   'P 1'
#
loop_
_entity.id
_entity.type
_entity.pdbx_description
1 polymer ?
#
loop_
_entity_poly.entity_id
_entity_poly.type
_entity_poly.pdbx_seq_one_letter_code
_entity_poly.pdbx_strand_id
1 'polypeptide(L)'
;MNYLGIEANVQNLPELDSSFFPLYKFNHAFLASAKKPIGIAVERSGGEMASVRTFLHGTPDRLEADRYYIRRLVKSILWMKGGWRVYISGDHDMYDYIRECFSADGCQAFDWDYFSNIYERPFEVVYTDTLPEAKDSPRPAGGHFNGCRIGFDAGGSDRKVSAVVDGETVYSEEVVWFPKTTADPDYHYDGIVAALRAAAEHLP
;
A
#
# COMPACT_ATOMS: atom_id res chain seq x y z
N MET A 1 24.04 -5.70 -14.17
CA MET A 1 23.76 -4.29 -13.86
C MET A 1 24.25 -3.97 -12.46
N ASN A 2 24.73 -2.76 -12.23
CA ASN A 2 25.14 -2.28 -10.90
C ASN A 2 24.28 -1.07 -10.51
N TYR A 3 23.73 -1.06 -9.30
CA TYR A 3 22.99 0.05 -8.75
C TYR A 3 23.38 0.24 -7.28
N LEU A 4 23.85 1.42 -6.92
CA LEU A 4 24.36 1.76 -5.57
C LEU A 4 25.39 0.73 -5.04
N GLY A 5 26.27 0.24 -5.91
CA GLY A 5 27.26 -0.78 -5.57
C GLY A 5 26.71 -2.21 -5.41
N ILE A 6 25.42 -2.44 -5.64
CA ILE A 6 24.81 -3.77 -5.65
C ILE A 6 24.77 -4.29 -7.09
N GLU A 7 25.42 -5.42 -7.31
CA GLU A 7 25.44 -6.08 -8.63
C GLU A 7 24.39 -7.17 -8.73
N ALA A 8 23.59 -7.16 -9.80
CA ALA A 8 22.67 -8.25 -10.09
C ALA A 8 22.68 -8.61 -11.57
N ASN A 9 22.49 -9.90 -11.85
CA ASN A 9 22.31 -10.39 -13.19
C ASN A 9 20.87 -10.17 -13.68
N VAL A 10 20.72 -9.32 -14.70
CA VAL A 10 19.45 -9.02 -15.37
C VAL A 10 19.52 -9.56 -16.79
N GLN A 11 18.68 -10.54 -17.10
CA GLN A 11 18.68 -11.22 -18.41
C GLN A 11 18.24 -10.29 -19.55
N ASN A 12 17.15 -9.54 -19.30
CA ASN A 12 16.61 -8.59 -20.27
C ASN A 12 16.93 -7.17 -19.78
N LEU A 13 17.82 -6.51 -20.50
CA LEU A 13 18.16 -5.11 -20.19
C LEU A 13 17.02 -4.20 -20.62
N PRO A 14 16.65 -3.20 -19.81
CA PRO A 14 15.62 -2.24 -20.17
C PRO A 14 16.13 -1.30 -21.27
N GLU A 15 15.57 -1.39 -22.46
CA GLU A 15 15.97 -0.58 -23.62
C GLU A 15 15.44 0.87 -23.53
N LEU A 16 14.20 1.04 -23.02
CA LEU A 16 13.52 2.34 -22.93
C LEU A 16 13.96 3.17 -21.72
N ASP A 17 14.41 2.52 -20.65
CA ASP A 17 14.93 3.15 -19.45
C ASP A 17 16.17 2.40 -18.96
N SER A 18 17.33 2.81 -19.44
CA SER A 18 18.62 2.18 -19.09
C SER A 18 19.00 2.31 -17.61
N SER A 19 18.33 3.20 -16.88
CA SER A 19 18.51 3.37 -15.43
C SER A 19 17.62 2.46 -14.59
N PHE A 20 16.61 1.85 -15.20
CA PHE A 20 15.70 0.96 -14.48
C PHE A 20 16.43 -0.29 -13.98
N PHE A 21 16.35 -0.51 -12.68
CA PHE A 21 16.88 -1.71 -12.04
C PHE A 21 15.73 -2.45 -11.34
N PRO A 22 15.43 -3.71 -11.71
CA PRO A 22 14.33 -4.44 -11.10
C PRO A 22 14.50 -4.58 -9.57
N LEU A 23 13.56 -4.05 -8.80
CA LEU A 23 13.64 -4.01 -7.33
C LEU A 23 13.82 -5.41 -6.71
N TYR A 24 13.16 -6.43 -7.26
CA TYR A 24 13.35 -7.81 -6.82
C TYR A 24 14.81 -8.26 -6.95
N LYS A 25 15.45 -7.95 -8.08
CA LYS A 25 16.87 -8.32 -8.33
C LYS A 25 17.79 -7.57 -7.40
N PHE A 26 17.52 -6.29 -7.18
CA PHE A 26 18.25 -5.48 -6.20
C PHE A 26 18.13 -6.07 -4.80
N ASN A 27 16.92 -6.28 -4.30
CA ASN A 27 16.69 -6.80 -2.96
C ASN A 27 17.34 -8.17 -2.74
N HIS A 28 17.25 -9.06 -3.72
CA HIS A 28 17.87 -10.38 -3.63
C HIS A 28 19.40 -10.31 -3.54
N ALA A 29 20.03 -9.50 -4.41
CA ALA A 29 21.48 -9.33 -4.41
C ALA A 29 21.95 -8.57 -3.15
N PHE A 30 21.21 -7.57 -2.70
CA PHE A 30 21.47 -6.82 -1.48
C PHE A 30 21.50 -7.75 -0.24
N LEU A 31 20.44 -8.54 -0.07
CA LEU A 31 20.30 -9.42 1.08
C LEU A 31 21.29 -10.60 1.08
N ALA A 32 21.85 -10.96 -0.06
CA ALA A 32 22.89 -12.00 -0.13
C ALA A 32 24.16 -11.66 0.67
N SER A 33 24.45 -10.37 0.87
CA SER A 33 25.64 -9.87 1.58
C SER A 33 25.35 -9.06 2.85
N ALA A 34 24.13 -8.55 3.03
CA ALA A 34 23.71 -7.79 4.21
C ALA A 34 23.63 -8.70 5.45
N LYS A 35 24.16 -8.24 6.61
CA LYS A 35 24.25 -9.06 7.84
C LYS A 35 23.88 -8.32 9.13
N LYS A 36 23.87 -6.98 9.13
CA LYS A 36 23.50 -6.18 10.30
C LYS A 36 21.98 -6.18 10.47
N PRO A 37 21.44 -6.78 11.55
CA PRO A 37 20.00 -6.89 11.72
C PRO A 37 19.33 -5.52 11.93
N ILE A 38 18.15 -5.36 11.36
CA ILE A 38 17.27 -4.21 11.57
C ILE A 38 15.81 -4.68 11.57
N GLY A 39 14.98 -4.05 12.40
CA GLY A 39 13.55 -4.31 12.47
C GLY A 39 12.73 -3.10 12.04
N ILE A 40 11.64 -3.39 11.35
CA ILE A 40 10.63 -2.41 10.94
C ILE A 40 9.27 -2.93 11.38
N ALA A 41 8.49 -2.11 12.09
CA ALA A 41 7.10 -2.42 12.33
C ALA A 41 6.22 -1.22 11.96
N VAL A 42 4.99 -1.49 11.52
CA VAL A 42 4.04 -0.47 11.13
C VAL A 42 2.73 -0.70 11.86
N GLU A 43 2.33 0.32 12.65
CA GLU A 43 1.08 0.31 13.40
C GLU A 43 -0.07 0.83 12.54
N ARG A 44 -1.16 0.06 12.56
CA ARG A 44 -2.42 0.33 11.87
C ARG A 44 -3.54 0.66 12.85
N SER A 45 -4.72 0.88 12.34
CA SER A 45 -5.92 1.06 13.18
C SER A 45 -6.19 -0.15 14.06
N GLY A 46 -6.75 0.08 15.25
CA GLY A 46 -7.08 -0.99 16.17
C GLY A 46 -5.88 -1.67 16.86
N GLY A 47 -4.69 -1.07 16.76
CA GLY A 47 -3.46 -1.63 17.32
C GLY A 47 -2.96 -2.87 16.56
N GLU A 48 -3.39 -3.04 15.32
CA GLU A 48 -2.81 -4.05 14.43
C GLU A 48 -1.39 -3.64 14.03
N MET A 49 -0.52 -4.62 13.83
CA MET A 49 0.90 -4.41 13.62
C MET A 49 1.43 -5.31 12.49
N ALA A 50 2.08 -4.72 11.51
CA ALA A 50 2.90 -5.44 10.54
C ALA A 50 4.36 -5.32 10.94
N SER A 51 5.07 -6.43 11.11
CA SER A 51 6.48 -6.43 11.54
C SER A 51 7.35 -7.24 10.58
N VAL A 52 8.52 -6.71 10.26
CA VAL A 52 9.51 -7.33 9.38
C VAL A 52 10.89 -7.18 10.00
N ARG A 53 11.64 -8.27 10.06
CA ARG A 53 13.07 -8.28 10.40
C ARG A 53 13.87 -8.52 9.12
N THR A 54 14.90 -7.72 8.92
CA THR A 54 15.76 -7.79 7.73
C THR A 54 17.19 -7.42 8.10
N PHE A 55 18.03 -7.16 7.09
CA PHE A 55 19.45 -6.89 7.30
C PHE A 55 19.90 -5.67 6.49
N LEU A 56 20.90 -4.96 6.99
CA LEU A 56 21.71 -3.94 6.35
C LEU A 56 23.14 -4.44 6.17
N HIS A 57 23.94 -3.75 5.37
CA HIS A 57 25.40 -3.91 5.38
C HIS A 57 26.00 -3.22 6.61
N GLY A 58 25.55 -2.01 6.91
CA GLY A 58 26.00 -1.22 8.05
C GLY A 58 27.44 -0.71 7.90
N THR A 59 27.93 -0.55 6.67
CA THR A 59 29.26 -0.03 6.34
C THR A 59 29.16 1.26 5.53
N PRO A 60 30.14 2.18 5.66
CA PRO A 60 30.09 3.48 4.97
C PRO A 60 29.99 3.39 3.44
N ASP A 61 30.64 2.41 2.83
CA ASP A 61 30.64 2.17 1.39
C ASP A 61 29.29 1.62 0.87
N ARG A 62 28.43 1.14 1.75
CA ARG A 62 27.09 0.60 1.45
C ARG A 62 25.95 1.45 1.97
N LEU A 63 26.24 2.58 2.60
CA LEU A 63 25.23 3.43 3.24
C LEU A 63 24.08 3.83 2.30
N GLU A 64 24.39 4.20 1.06
CA GLU A 64 23.35 4.59 0.09
C GLU A 64 22.47 3.42 -0.33
N ALA A 65 23.05 2.21 -0.45
CA ALA A 65 22.29 1.00 -0.72
C ALA A 65 21.39 0.63 0.47
N ASP A 66 21.89 0.73 1.70
CA ASP A 66 21.14 0.48 2.94
C ASP A 66 19.96 1.46 3.06
N ARG A 67 20.19 2.74 2.86
CA ARG A 67 19.18 3.80 2.85
C ARG A 67 18.11 3.56 1.78
N TYR A 68 18.51 3.26 0.56
CA TYR A 68 17.59 2.96 -0.53
C TYR A 68 16.73 1.74 -0.20
N TYR A 69 17.33 0.65 0.26
CA TYR A 69 16.63 -0.59 0.60
C TYR A 69 15.57 -0.36 1.69
N ILE A 70 15.96 0.24 2.83
CA ILE A 70 15.04 0.43 3.96
C ILE A 70 13.92 1.42 3.62
N ARG A 71 14.23 2.54 2.97
CA ARG A 71 13.21 3.50 2.54
C ARG A 71 12.18 2.86 1.62
N ARG A 72 12.63 2.05 0.64
CA ARG A 72 11.74 1.31 -0.26
C ARG A 72 10.92 0.26 0.47
N LEU A 73 11.51 -0.44 1.43
CA LEU A 73 10.83 -1.44 2.23
C LEU A 73 9.74 -0.82 3.12
N VAL A 74 10.04 0.26 3.85
CA VAL A 74 9.06 1.02 4.64
C VAL A 74 7.89 1.47 3.75
N LYS A 75 8.19 2.12 2.62
CA LYS A 75 7.16 2.54 1.66
C LYS A 75 6.32 1.36 1.17
N SER A 76 6.94 0.22 0.85
CA SER A 76 6.22 -0.97 0.38
C SER A 76 5.29 -1.53 1.46
N ILE A 77 5.72 -1.58 2.72
CA ILE A 77 4.88 -2.04 3.83
C ILE A 77 3.69 -1.11 4.02
N LEU A 78 3.92 0.21 4.02
CA LEU A 78 2.87 1.22 4.15
C LEU A 78 1.81 1.10 3.04
N TRP A 79 2.23 0.94 1.79
CA TRP A 79 1.29 0.83 0.66
C TRP A 79 0.59 -0.53 0.55
N MET A 80 1.18 -1.60 1.09
CA MET A 80 0.56 -2.93 1.11
C MET A 80 -0.35 -3.15 2.32
N LYS A 81 0.00 -2.59 3.47
CA LYS A 81 -0.66 -2.88 4.76
C LYS A 81 -1.38 -1.67 5.34
N GLY A 82 -1.02 -0.46 4.94
CA GLY A 82 -1.40 0.77 5.62
C GLY A 82 -0.63 0.99 6.91
N GLY A 83 -0.82 2.16 7.52
CA GLY A 83 -0.25 2.48 8.83
C GLY A 83 0.02 3.97 9.01
N TRP A 84 0.12 4.40 10.25
CA TRP A 84 0.34 5.80 10.63
C TRP A 84 1.58 5.98 11.53
N ARG A 85 2.13 4.88 12.05
CA ARG A 85 3.34 4.91 12.86
C ARG A 85 4.29 3.80 12.45
N VAL A 86 5.53 4.18 12.19
CA VAL A 86 6.62 3.27 11.82
C VAL A 86 7.58 3.16 12.98
N TYR A 87 7.89 1.95 13.40
CA TYR A 87 8.92 1.64 14.38
C TYR A 87 10.16 1.13 13.68
N ILE A 88 11.32 1.67 14.06
CA ILE A 88 12.65 1.21 13.62
C ILE A 88 13.41 0.69 14.83
N SER A 89 14.04 -0.47 14.72
CA SER A 89 14.87 -1.04 15.79
C SER A 89 16.21 -1.54 15.25
N GLY A 90 17.26 -1.44 16.07
CA GLY A 90 18.59 -1.99 15.78
C GLY A 90 19.55 -1.03 15.08
N ASP A 91 19.11 0.14 14.60
CA ASP A 91 19.98 1.14 13.96
C ASP A 91 19.42 2.56 14.15
N HIS A 92 20.12 3.39 14.94
CA HIS A 92 19.72 4.78 15.19
C HIS A 92 19.91 5.70 13.98
N ASP A 93 21.00 5.52 13.22
CA ASP A 93 21.27 6.36 12.04
C ASP A 93 20.20 6.12 10.95
N MET A 94 19.77 4.86 10.82
CA MET A 94 18.70 4.52 9.90
C MET A 94 17.34 5.02 10.38
N TYR A 95 17.08 5.00 11.70
CA TYR A 95 15.89 5.64 12.26
C TYR A 95 15.85 7.14 11.95
N ASP A 96 16.95 7.87 12.19
CA ASP A 96 17.02 9.32 11.92
C ASP A 96 16.80 9.59 10.42
N TYR A 97 17.41 8.80 9.54
CA TYR A 97 17.22 8.90 8.11
C TYR A 97 15.75 8.67 7.68
N ILE A 98 15.09 7.63 8.19
CA ILE A 98 13.70 7.35 7.84
C ILE A 98 12.77 8.43 8.40
N ARG A 99 13.01 8.92 9.61
CA ARG A 99 12.26 10.03 10.20
C ARG A 99 12.36 11.31 9.35
N GLU A 100 13.55 11.62 8.84
CA GLU A 100 13.76 12.75 7.94
C GLU A 100 13.05 12.53 6.60
N CYS A 101 13.16 11.34 6.00
CA CYS A 101 12.50 11.03 4.73
C CYS A 101 10.98 11.15 4.82
N PHE A 102 10.36 10.61 5.86
CA PHE A 102 8.90 10.61 6.09
C PHE A 102 8.50 11.78 6.99
N SER A 103 8.74 12.99 6.52
CA SER A 103 8.37 14.27 7.15
C SER A 103 7.78 15.22 6.12
N ALA A 104 7.25 16.36 6.56
CA ALA A 104 6.64 17.37 5.69
C ALA A 104 7.56 17.86 4.56
N ASP A 105 8.87 17.98 4.85
CA ASP A 105 9.88 18.45 3.91
C ASP A 105 10.77 17.30 3.37
N GLY A 106 10.47 16.08 3.73
CA GLY A 106 11.27 14.90 3.38
C GLY A 106 11.01 14.37 1.97
N CYS A 107 11.89 13.48 1.50
CA CYS A 107 11.76 12.88 0.17
C CYS A 107 10.54 11.95 0.02
N GLN A 108 9.84 11.63 1.11
CA GLN A 108 8.56 10.90 1.16
C GLN A 108 7.45 11.78 1.79
N ALA A 109 7.49 13.11 1.60
CA ALA A 109 6.49 14.05 2.11
C ALA A 109 5.07 13.71 1.66
N PHE A 110 4.90 13.25 0.41
CA PHE A 110 3.62 12.76 -0.08
C PHE A 110 3.07 11.59 0.76
N ASP A 111 3.91 10.61 1.07
CA ASP A 111 3.46 9.45 1.87
C ASP A 111 3.15 9.88 3.31
N TRP A 112 3.96 10.77 3.89
CA TRP A 112 3.73 11.34 5.21
C TRP A 112 2.37 12.06 5.31
N ASP A 113 2.06 12.93 4.36
CA ASP A 113 0.78 13.66 4.30
C ASP A 113 -0.40 12.71 4.04
N TYR A 114 -0.27 11.84 3.04
CA TYR A 114 -1.29 10.89 2.65
C TYR A 114 -1.74 9.98 3.80
N PHE A 115 -0.77 9.35 4.50
CA PHE A 115 -1.10 8.48 5.62
C PHE A 115 -1.57 9.25 6.85
N SER A 116 -1.10 10.48 7.08
CA SER A 116 -1.63 11.35 8.13
C SER A 116 -3.11 11.64 7.91
N ASN A 117 -3.50 11.98 6.68
CA ASN A 117 -4.88 12.29 6.33
C ASN A 117 -5.79 11.07 6.39
N ILE A 118 -5.37 9.91 5.85
CA ILE A 118 -6.16 8.67 5.89
C ILE A 118 -6.44 8.19 7.31
N TYR A 119 -5.43 8.28 8.18
CA TYR A 119 -5.56 7.83 9.57
C TYR A 119 -6.08 8.91 10.51
N GLU A 120 -6.31 10.14 10.01
CA GLU A 120 -6.78 11.31 10.78
C GLU A 120 -5.92 11.57 12.03
N ARG A 121 -4.60 11.38 11.88
CA ARG A 121 -3.60 11.58 12.95
C ARG A 121 -2.21 11.78 12.36
N PRO A 122 -1.30 12.47 13.09
CA PRO A 122 0.07 12.66 12.60
C PRO A 122 0.76 11.33 12.31
N PHE A 123 1.43 11.26 11.16
CA PHE A 123 2.31 10.15 10.85
C PHE A 123 3.61 10.27 11.66
N GLU A 124 4.05 9.18 12.26
CA GLU A 124 5.20 9.17 13.16
C GLU A 124 6.21 8.08 12.78
N VAL A 125 7.49 8.40 12.98
CA VAL A 125 8.58 7.41 12.98
C VAL A 125 9.19 7.39 14.37
N VAL A 126 9.29 6.22 14.98
CA VAL A 126 9.70 6.02 16.38
C VAL A 126 10.84 4.99 16.44
N TYR A 127 11.88 5.31 17.21
CA TYR A 127 12.89 4.31 17.56
C TYR A 127 12.39 3.43 18.71
N THR A 128 12.74 2.14 18.67
CA THR A 128 12.45 1.18 19.73
C THR A 128 13.57 0.16 19.89
N ASP A 129 13.91 -0.19 21.14
CA ASP A 129 14.87 -1.28 21.39
C ASP A 129 14.25 -2.66 21.17
N THR A 130 12.95 -2.77 21.33
CA THR A 130 12.20 -4.02 21.12
C THR A 130 11.17 -3.83 20.02
N LEU A 131 11.36 -4.51 18.89
CA LEU A 131 10.42 -4.45 17.77
C LEU A 131 9.07 -5.03 18.21
N PRO A 132 7.96 -4.28 18.02
CA PRO A 132 6.62 -4.81 18.25
C PRO A 132 6.36 -6.07 17.42
N GLU A 133 5.73 -7.06 18.02
CA GLU A 133 5.35 -8.29 17.33
C GLU A 133 4.23 -8.06 16.32
N ALA A 134 4.23 -8.83 15.24
CA ALA A 134 3.14 -8.78 14.27
C ALA A 134 1.82 -9.18 14.92
N LYS A 135 0.77 -8.41 14.64
CA LYS A 135 -0.58 -8.64 15.14
C LYS A 135 -1.59 -8.33 14.04
N ASP A 136 -2.18 -9.36 13.48
CA ASP A 136 -3.29 -9.26 12.56
C ASP A 136 -4.55 -9.84 13.21
N SER A 137 -5.66 -9.12 13.01
CA SER A 137 -6.99 -9.58 13.44
C SER A 137 -7.86 -9.73 12.18
N PRO A 138 -7.64 -10.77 11.36
CA PRO A 138 -8.38 -10.93 10.13
C PRO A 138 -9.85 -11.12 10.43
N ARG A 139 -10.69 -10.34 9.75
CA ARG A 139 -12.14 -10.54 9.77
C ARG A 139 -12.54 -11.18 8.45
N PRO A 140 -13.37 -12.22 8.46
CA PRO A 140 -13.94 -12.75 7.24
C PRO A 140 -14.64 -11.63 6.47
N ALA A 141 -14.19 -11.37 5.25
CA ALA A 141 -14.82 -10.44 4.32
C ALA A 141 -15.33 -11.25 3.12
N GLY A 142 -16.59 -11.03 2.75
CA GLY A 142 -17.23 -11.80 1.67
C GLY A 142 -17.98 -13.03 2.18
N GLY A 143 -18.45 -13.86 1.28
CA GLY A 143 -19.46 -14.87 1.56
C GLY A 143 -20.83 -14.21 1.77
N HIS A 144 -21.68 -14.82 2.58
CA HIS A 144 -23.03 -14.31 2.84
C HIS A 144 -23.90 -14.18 1.57
N PHE A 145 -23.81 -15.16 0.67
CA PHE A 145 -24.54 -15.13 -0.59
C PHE A 145 -26.03 -15.48 -0.48
N ASN A 146 -26.49 -15.87 0.71
CA ASN A 146 -27.90 -16.23 0.95
C ASN A 146 -28.78 -15.00 0.83
N GLY A 147 -29.94 -15.15 0.20
CA GLY A 147 -30.93 -14.09 -0.03
C GLY A 147 -30.51 -13.13 -1.12
N CYS A 148 -31.15 -11.96 -1.15
CA CYS A 148 -30.97 -10.97 -2.17
C CYS A 148 -29.81 -10.02 -1.84
N ARG A 149 -29.01 -9.69 -2.85
CA ARG A 149 -27.89 -8.74 -2.76
C ARG A 149 -27.85 -7.86 -4.01
N ILE A 150 -27.47 -6.60 -3.82
CA ILE A 150 -27.11 -5.72 -4.92
C ILE A 150 -25.63 -5.38 -4.77
N GLY A 151 -24.85 -5.64 -5.81
CA GLY A 151 -23.48 -5.18 -5.96
C GLY A 151 -23.45 -3.93 -6.81
N PHE A 152 -22.69 -2.91 -6.39
CA PHE A 152 -22.51 -1.66 -7.13
C PHE A 152 -21.04 -1.28 -7.20
N ASP A 153 -20.58 -0.92 -8.41
CA ASP A 153 -19.24 -0.41 -8.68
C ASP A 153 -19.34 0.99 -9.27
N ALA A 154 -18.79 1.97 -8.55
CA ALA A 154 -18.70 3.37 -8.97
C ALA A 154 -17.39 3.62 -9.70
N GLY A 155 -17.28 3.17 -10.93
CA GLY A 155 -16.09 3.39 -11.76
C GLY A 155 -15.92 4.85 -12.19
N GLY A 156 -14.74 5.18 -12.71
CA GLY A 156 -14.43 6.55 -13.14
C GLY A 156 -14.91 6.90 -14.56
N SER A 157 -15.35 5.92 -15.34
CA SER A 157 -15.85 6.06 -16.72
C SER A 157 -17.18 5.34 -16.95
N ASP A 158 -17.49 4.38 -16.12
CA ASP A 158 -18.69 3.58 -16.11
C ASP A 158 -19.12 3.27 -14.68
N ARG A 159 -20.40 2.98 -14.49
CA ARG A 159 -20.93 2.39 -13.26
C ARG A 159 -21.52 1.04 -13.58
N LYS A 160 -21.30 0.08 -12.69
CA LYS A 160 -21.80 -1.28 -12.84
C LYS A 160 -22.70 -1.63 -11.67
N VAL A 161 -23.75 -2.38 -11.96
CA VAL A 161 -24.65 -2.90 -10.92
C VAL A 161 -25.01 -4.35 -11.24
N SER A 162 -25.19 -5.15 -10.19
CA SER A 162 -25.68 -6.53 -10.31
C SER A 162 -26.69 -6.84 -9.22
N ALA A 163 -27.73 -7.60 -9.56
CA ALA A 163 -28.63 -8.24 -8.61
C ALA A 163 -28.31 -9.72 -8.51
N VAL A 164 -28.22 -10.21 -7.28
CA VAL A 164 -27.83 -11.59 -6.96
C VAL A 164 -28.87 -12.18 -6.01
N VAL A 165 -29.34 -13.39 -6.31
CA VAL A 165 -30.24 -14.17 -5.44
C VAL A 165 -29.56 -15.50 -5.12
N ASP A 166 -29.33 -15.77 -3.85
CA ASP A 166 -28.70 -17.01 -3.33
C ASP A 166 -27.35 -17.35 -4.04
N GLY A 167 -26.60 -16.31 -4.42
CA GLY A 167 -25.32 -16.46 -5.09
C GLY A 167 -25.38 -16.48 -6.62
N GLU A 168 -26.58 -16.54 -7.21
CA GLU A 168 -26.77 -16.49 -8.66
C GLU A 168 -27.05 -15.07 -9.14
N THR A 169 -26.33 -14.60 -10.15
CA THR A 169 -26.55 -13.28 -10.73
C THR A 169 -27.77 -13.30 -11.63
N VAL A 170 -28.83 -12.56 -11.25
CA VAL A 170 -30.10 -12.49 -12.00
C VAL A 170 -30.19 -11.26 -12.90
N TYR A 171 -29.38 -10.25 -12.63
CA TYR A 171 -29.28 -9.04 -13.46
C TYR A 171 -27.89 -8.43 -13.35
N SER A 172 -27.41 -7.83 -14.45
CA SER A 172 -26.19 -7.04 -14.48
C SER A 172 -26.27 -5.97 -15.56
N GLU A 173 -25.86 -4.75 -15.23
CA GLU A 173 -25.85 -3.62 -16.15
C GLU A 173 -24.56 -2.81 -15.98
N GLU A 174 -24.07 -2.27 -17.10
CA GLU A 174 -22.98 -1.31 -17.14
C GLU A 174 -23.43 -0.07 -17.89
N VAL A 175 -23.26 1.11 -17.29
CA VAL A 175 -23.68 2.41 -17.86
C VAL A 175 -22.50 3.37 -17.84
N VAL A 176 -22.19 3.94 -18.98
CA VAL A 176 -21.19 5.03 -19.09
C VAL A 176 -21.67 6.25 -18.31
N TRP A 177 -20.78 6.82 -17.50
CA TRP A 177 -21.01 8.08 -16.80
C TRP A 177 -19.72 8.90 -16.67
N PHE A 178 -19.80 10.15 -16.22
CA PHE A 178 -18.68 11.08 -16.22
C PHE A 178 -18.43 11.72 -14.84
N PRO A 179 -18.19 10.95 -13.77
CA PRO A 179 -18.07 11.49 -12.42
C PRO A 179 -16.85 12.39 -12.23
N LYS A 180 -15.77 12.15 -12.99
CA LYS A 180 -14.52 12.91 -12.88
C LYS A 180 -14.62 14.33 -13.45
N THR A 181 -15.56 14.57 -14.36
CA THR A 181 -15.76 15.86 -15.06
C THR A 181 -17.03 16.56 -14.66
N THR A 182 -17.84 15.98 -13.78
CA THR A 182 -19.09 16.54 -13.28
C THR A 182 -18.94 16.89 -11.80
N ALA A 183 -18.96 18.18 -11.48
CA ALA A 183 -18.80 18.67 -10.11
C ALA A 183 -20.11 18.63 -9.29
N ASP A 184 -21.23 18.46 -9.96
CA ASP A 184 -22.56 18.42 -9.33
C ASP A 184 -22.75 17.12 -8.54
N PRO A 185 -22.95 17.14 -7.22
CA PRO A 185 -23.17 15.95 -6.42
C PRO A 185 -24.48 15.22 -6.77
N ASP A 186 -25.50 15.94 -7.22
CA ASP A 186 -26.80 15.35 -7.57
C ASP A 186 -26.66 14.42 -8.79
N TYR A 187 -25.79 14.73 -9.73
CA TYR A 187 -25.45 13.83 -10.83
C TYR A 187 -24.94 12.45 -10.35
N HIS A 188 -24.09 12.45 -9.34
CA HIS A 188 -23.55 11.21 -8.77
C HIS A 188 -24.65 10.46 -8.01
N TYR A 189 -25.42 11.16 -7.18
CA TYR A 189 -26.53 10.60 -6.42
C TYR A 189 -27.57 9.94 -7.34
N ASP A 190 -28.03 10.68 -8.34
CA ASP A 190 -29.04 10.20 -9.29
C ASP A 190 -28.54 8.97 -10.07
N GLY A 191 -27.27 8.99 -10.48
CA GLY A 191 -26.63 7.85 -11.15
C GLY A 191 -26.59 6.60 -10.27
N ILE A 192 -26.24 6.74 -8.99
CA ILE A 192 -26.23 5.64 -8.03
C ILE A 192 -27.65 5.11 -7.78
N VAL A 193 -28.59 6.00 -7.52
CA VAL A 193 -29.99 5.62 -7.24
C VAL A 193 -30.63 4.94 -8.45
N ALA A 194 -30.39 5.42 -9.66
CA ALA A 194 -30.89 4.78 -10.89
C ALA A 194 -30.36 3.34 -11.03
N ALA A 195 -29.06 3.12 -10.82
CA ALA A 195 -28.48 1.79 -10.89
C ALA A 195 -29.05 0.84 -9.82
N LEU A 196 -29.15 1.31 -8.56
CA LEU A 196 -29.71 0.48 -7.47
C LEU A 196 -31.19 0.12 -7.70
N ARG A 197 -32.00 1.05 -8.24
CA ARG A 197 -33.40 0.80 -8.61
C ARG A 197 -33.52 -0.22 -9.73
N ALA A 198 -32.73 -0.06 -10.80
CA ALA A 198 -32.71 -1.03 -11.89
C ALA A 198 -32.40 -2.45 -11.41
N ALA A 199 -31.40 -2.60 -10.53
CA ALA A 199 -31.07 -3.89 -9.95
C ALA A 199 -32.19 -4.44 -9.02
N ALA A 200 -32.83 -3.55 -8.23
CA ALA A 200 -33.89 -3.96 -7.29
C ALA A 200 -35.16 -4.48 -8.01
N GLU A 201 -35.45 -4.00 -9.22
CA GLU A 201 -36.59 -4.50 -10.02
C GLU A 201 -36.48 -5.97 -10.41
N HIS A 202 -35.28 -6.54 -10.36
CA HIS A 202 -34.99 -7.94 -10.68
C HIS A 202 -34.89 -8.84 -9.42
N LEU A 203 -35.11 -8.30 -8.25
CA LEU A 203 -35.14 -9.05 -7.00
C LEU A 203 -36.58 -9.40 -6.61
N PRO A 204 -36.82 -10.56 -5.95
CA PRO A 204 -38.16 -10.98 -5.49
C PRO A 204 -38.70 -10.08 -4.40
#